data_8751d5cb5af5a54083e074d9f9db5fdf
#
_entry.id   8751d5cb5af5a54083e074d9f9db5fdf
#
_cell.length_a   1.000
_cell.length_b   1.000
_cell.length_c   1.000
_cell.angle_alpha   90.00
_cell.angle_beta   90.00
_cell.angle_gamma   90.00
#
_symmetry.space_group_name_H-M   'P 1'
#
loop_
_entity.id
_entity.type
_entity.pdbx_description
1 polymer ?
#
loop_
_entity_poly.entity_id
_entity_poly.type
_entity_poly.pdbx_seq_one_letter_code
_entity_poly.pdbx_strand_id
1 'polypeptide(L)'
;MYKNYTNLKDDFAIDLLLTISKSDSLEYTDEVRIHLRHLLMAGVLSLDFIENNLNESNMNRDWCWKTVSFSPNLTLDFLKKHVDKSWDWKAISKNNIIDNNFVDKYPDKSYCWFSLTQNRSITISEDFVRKYCYKNLDWKLLSSHEDISLDFISDLRLDVAGSSTRPKWHSWEISKRKDLTMAFITKYKDCNFNWNAIVKNENLPLESLINLLENLGKIQWGFWYYLSLRNDISEDIIEKYPLKRWNWWWISKNKNINIDIVKRHPNWNWDWAYLPVNPNITLQIIKDNPEFPWNLKNITSNLTNKMINEWTDKNRNKYISARRIHRFWRDVNYNPCYKRARNNLLKNLEVSTD
;
A
#
# COMPACT_ATOMS: atom_id res chain seq x y z
N MET A 1 17.16 -3.57 -37.58
CA MET A 1 17.68 -2.20 -37.43
C MET A 1 18.27 -1.86 -36.09
N TYR A 2 17.98 -2.61 -34.98
CA TYR A 2 18.49 -2.34 -33.62
C TYR A 2 19.90 -2.89 -33.33
N LYS A 3 20.43 -3.84 -34.10
CA LYS A 3 21.78 -4.41 -33.88
C LYS A 3 22.95 -3.45 -34.21
N ASN A 4 22.72 -2.41 -35.04
CA ASN A 4 23.80 -1.51 -35.43
C ASN A 4 24.00 -0.31 -34.48
N TYR A 5 23.06 -0.06 -33.55
CA TYR A 5 23.18 1.06 -32.62
C TYR A 5 24.03 0.72 -31.37
N THR A 6 24.15 -0.55 -30.98
CA THR A 6 25.01 -0.98 -29.88
C THR A 6 26.48 -0.81 -30.21
N ASN A 7 26.89 -1.17 -31.42
CA ASN A 7 28.28 -1.03 -31.87
C ASN A 7 28.73 0.44 -31.97
N LEU A 8 27.84 1.35 -32.42
CA LEU A 8 28.15 2.78 -32.51
C LEU A 8 28.38 3.44 -31.13
N LYS A 9 27.74 2.95 -30.09
CA LYS A 9 27.93 3.46 -28.72
C LYS A 9 29.23 2.94 -28.09
N ASP A 10 29.57 1.68 -28.34
CA ASP A 10 30.83 1.09 -27.92
C ASP A 10 32.01 1.73 -28.69
N ASP A 11 31.88 1.98 -30.00
CA ASP A 11 32.87 2.65 -30.82
C ASP A 11 33.12 4.10 -30.35
N PHE A 12 32.07 4.84 -29.99
CA PHE A 12 32.19 6.17 -29.40
C PHE A 12 32.88 6.14 -28.03
N ALA A 13 32.57 5.15 -27.20
CA ALA A 13 33.19 4.97 -25.91
C ALA A 13 34.69 4.56 -26.06
N ILE A 14 35.01 3.75 -27.08
CA ILE A 14 36.39 3.37 -27.43
C ILE A 14 37.17 4.60 -27.95
N ASP A 15 36.60 5.39 -28.84
CA ASP A 15 37.19 6.63 -29.34
C ASP A 15 37.45 7.64 -28.22
N LEU A 16 36.48 7.78 -27.30
CA LEU A 16 36.65 8.62 -26.12
C LEU A 16 37.78 8.13 -25.23
N LEU A 17 37.84 6.83 -24.96
CA LEU A 17 38.93 6.21 -24.18
C LEU A 17 40.27 6.30 -24.86
N LEU A 18 40.35 6.09 -26.19
CA LEU A 18 41.54 6.23 -26.98
C LEU A 18 42.01 7.68 -27.08
N THR A 19 41.09 8.63 -27.17
CA THR A 19 41.40 10.08 -27.18
C THR A 19 41.98 10.51 -25.82
N ILE A 20 41.43 9.99 -24.74
CA ILE A 20 41.91 10.23 -23.37
C ILE A 20 43.25 9.52 -23.13
N SER A 21 43.49 8.32 -23.72
CA SER A 21 44.74 7.56 -23.58
C SER A 21 45.91 8.09 -24.41
N LYS A 22 45.67 8.87 -25.47
CA LYS A 22 46.69 9.46 -26.37
C LYS A 22 47.35 10.73 -25.83
N SER A 23 46.88 11.28 -24.74
CA SER A 23 47.57 12.34 -24.04
C SER A 23 48.72 11.73 -23.23
N ASP A 24 49.94 11.95 -23.64
CA ASP A 24 51.22 11.31 -23.23
C ASP A 24 51.59 11.39 -21.74
N SER A 25 50.70 11.72 -20.85
CA SER A 25 50.97 11.85 -19.41
C SER A 25 49.82 11.44 -18.50
N LEU A 26 48.81 10.74 -19.03
CA LEU A 26 47.62 10.35 -18.21
C LEU A 26 47.85 8.95 -17.63
N GLU A 27 48.47 8.89 -16.48
CA GLU A 27 48.01 8.00 -15.42
C GLU A 27 46.48 8.06 -15.44
N TYR A 28 45.78 6.92 -15.38
CA TYR A 28 44.31 6.81 -15.28
C TYR A 28 43.78 7.80 -14.25
N THR A 29 43.49 9.02 -14.73
CA THR A 29 43.06 10.11 -13.86
C THR A 29 41.69 9.81 -13.31
N ASP A 30 41.38 10.40 -12.17
CA ASP A 30 40.04 10.26 -11.56
C ASP A 30 38.91 10.70 -12.50
N GLU A 31 39.23 11.57 -13.49
CA GLU A 31 38.31 12.00 -14.54
C GLU A 31 37.86 10.85 -15.47
N VAL A 32 38.79 10.01 -15.93
CA VAL A 32 38.48 8.82 -16.76
C VAL A 32 37.58 7.85 -16.00
N ARG A 33 37.89 7.68 -14.71
CA ARG A 33 37.05 6.83 -13.82
C ARG A 33 35.63 7.36 -13.69
N ILE A 34 35.47 8.67 -13.55
CA ILE A 34 34.16 9.32 -13.44
C ILE A 34 33.37 9.13 -14.73
N HIS A 35 33.99 9.33 -15.90
CA HIS A 35 33.31 9.16 -17.18
C HIS A 35 32.95 7.70 -17.46
N LEU A 36 33.82 6.74 -17.23
CA LEU A 36 33.49 5.31 -17.33
C LEU A 36 32.38 4.91 -16.41
N ARG A 37 32.37 5.43 -15.19
CA ARG A 37 31.30 5.19 -14.24
C ARG A 37 29.96 5.71 -14.78
N HIS A 38 29.92 6.91 -15.34
CA HIS A 38 28.70 7.47 -15.92
C HIS A 38 28.20 6.66 -17.11
N LEU A 39 29.09 6.23 -18.01
CA LEU A 39 28.76 5.41 -19.17
C LEU A 39 28.23 4.02 -18.75
N LEU A 40 28.82 3.40 -17.75
CA LEU A 40 28.36 2.13 -17.19
C LEU A 40 26.99 2.26 -16.51
N MET A 41 26.80 3.30 -15.70
CA MET A 41 25.52 3.54 -15.02
C MET A 41 24.41 3.94 -15.98
N ALA A 42 24.75 4.60 -17.09
CA ALA A 42 23.82 4.94 -18.16
C ALA A 42 23.49 3.75 -19.07
N GLY A 43 24.14 2.59 -18.90
CA GLY A 43 23.97 1.42 -19.75
C GLY A 43 24.46 1.62 -21.19
N VAL A 44 25.39 2.54 -21.40
CA VAL A 44 25.97 2.83 -22.72
C VAL A 44 26.97 1.76 -23.10
N LEU A 45 27.76 1.26 -22.15
CA LEU A 45 28.76 0.21 -22.39
C LEU A 45 28.10 -1.17 -22.37
N SER A 46 28.44 -1.99 -23.38
CA SER A 46 28.02 -3.39 -23.44
C SER A 46 28.83 -4.26 -22.45
N LEU A 47 28.29 -5.42 -22.11
CA LEU A 47 29.00 -6.40 -21.28
C LEU A 47 30.21 -6.98 -22.04
N ASP A 48 30.08 -7.15 -23.36
CA ASP A 48 31.18 -7.62 -24.22
C ASP A 48 32.34 -6.60 -24.24
N PHE A 49 32.02 -5.30 -24.29
CA PHE A 49 33.04 -4.26 -24.14
C PHE A 49 33.76 -4.35 -22.81
N ILE A 50 33.00 -4.53 -21.72
CA ILE A 50 33.56 -4.67 -20.38
C ILE A 50 34.48 -5.89 -20.32
N GLU A 51 34.06 -7.04 -20.86
CA GLU A 51 34.79 -8.28 -20.85
C GLU A 51 36.11 -8.18 -21.64
N ASN A 52 36.04 -7.57 -22.85
CA ASN A 52 37.20 -7.48 -23.74
C ASN A 52 38.23 -6.43 -23.30
N ASN A 53 37.79 -5.38 -22.60
CA ASN A 53 38.68 -4.25 -22.25
C ASN A 53 39.06 -4.19 -20.76
N LEU A 54 38.43 -4.98 -19.91
CA LEU A 54 38.80 -5.08 -18.48
C LEU A 54 39.81 -6.19 -18.20
N ASN A 55 40.65 -6.56 -19.20
CA ASN A 55 41.68 -7.58 -19.06
C ASN A 55 42.80 -7.12 -18.07
N GLU A 56 43.42 -8.14 -17.49
CA GLU A 56 44.22 -8.11 -16.26
C GLU A 56 45.36 -7.10 -16.16
N SER A 57 45.84 -6.56 -17.27
CA SER A 57 47.02 -5.68 -17.27
C SER A 57 46.75 -4.18 -17.04
N ASN A 58 45.57 -3.68 -17.46
CA ASN A 58 45.32 -2.24 -17.47
C ASN A 58 44.16 -1.76 -16.59
N MET A 59 43.18 -2.63 -16.24
CA MET A 59 41.98 -2.24 -15.51
C MET A 59 41.62 -3.19 -14.36
N ASN A 60 42.49 -4.05 -13.92
CA ASN A 60 42.22 -4.97 -12.80
C ASN A 60 42.19 -4.26 -11.45
N ARG A 61 41.45 -3.14 -11.38
CA ARG A 61 41.22 -2.42 -10.12
C ARG A 61 39.81 -2.70 -9.64
N ASP A 62 39.65 -3.02 -8.37
CA ASP A 62 38.45 -3.30 -7.65
C ASP A 62 37.29 -2.33 -7.95
N TRP A 63 37.58 -1.09 -8.27
CA TRP A 63 36.59 -0.06 -8.56
C TRP A 63 35.75 -0.33 -9.83
N CYS A 64 36.33 -0.99 -10.84
CA CYS A 64 35.63 -1.29 -12.09
C CYS A 64 34.44 -2.26 -11.85
N TRP A 65 34.70 -3.34 -11.15
CA TRP A 65 33.65 -4.35 -10.82
C TRP A 65 32.60 -3.78 -9.90
N LYS A 66 33.00 -2.94 -8.92
CA LYS A 66 32.06 -2.19 -8.09
C LYS A 66 31.16 -1.27 -8.92
N THR A 67 31.70 -0.63 -9.95
CA THR A 67 30.93 0.23 -10.85
C THR A 67 30.00 -0.56 -11.77
N VAL A 68 30.49 -1.68 -12.34
CA VAL A 68 29.68 -2.58 -13.17
C VAL A 68 28.49 -3.14 -12.39
N SER A 69 28.60 -3.28 -11.07
CA SER A 69 27.48 -3.70 -10.21
C SER A 69 26.22 -2.82 -10.30
N PHE A 70 26.37 -1.57 -10.76
CA PHE A 70 25.26 -0.62 -10.96
C PHE A 70 24.78 -0.57 -12.41
N SER A 71 25.38 -1.33 -13.33
CA SER A 71 25.01 -1.29 -14.74
C SER A 71 23.60 -1.88 -14.94
N PRO A 72 22.70 -1.18 -15.66
CA PRO A 72 21.40 -1.70 -16.01
C PRO A 72 21.47 -2.85 -17.04
N ASN A 73 22.60 -3.00 -17.74
CA ASN A 73 22.84 -4.07 -18.72
C ASN A 73 23.38 -5.35 -18.06
N LEU A 74 23.67 -5.34 -16.76
CA LEU A 74 24.21 -6.49 -16.06
C LEU A 74 23.26 -7.68 -16.17
N THR A 75 23.81 -8.86 -16.54
CA THR A 75 23.07 -10.11 -16.63
C THR A 75 23.51 -11.11 -15.57
N LEU A 76 22.64 -12.05 -15.23
CA LEU A 76 22.94 -13.11 -14.27
C LEU A 76 24.09 -13.99 -14.76
N ASP A 77 24.15 -14.29 -16.05
CA ASP A 77 25.19 -15.13 -16.62
C ASP A 77 26.57 -14.44 -16.58
N PHE A 78 26.61 -13.16 -16.87
CA PHE A 78 27.83 -12.37 -16.70
C PHE A 78 28.30 -12.34 -15.24
N LEU A 79 27.37 -12.14 -14.32
CA LEU A 79 27.65 -12.17 -12.88
C LEU A 79 28.18 -13.55 -12.44
N LYS A 80 27.56 -14.67 -12.92
CA LYS A 80 28.04 -16.03 -12.64
C LYS A 80 29.42 -16.30 -13.18
N LYS A 81 29.70 -15.85 -14.41
CA LYS A 81 31.02 -16.03 -15.06
C LYS A 81 32.16 -15.35 -14.29
N HIS A 82 31.85 -14.22 -13.67
CA HIS A 82 32.81 -13.38 -12.97
C HIS A 82 32.56 -13.26 -11.46
N VAL A 83 31.95 -14.28 -10.85
CA VAL A 83 31.46 -14.26 -9.45
C VAL A 83 32.53 -13.96 -8.39
N ASP A 84 33.78 -14.24 -8.70
CA ASP A 84 34.92 -14.04 -7.79
C ASP A 84 35.55 -12.66 -7.88
N LYS A 85 35.03 -11.80 -8.75
CA LYS A 85 35.54 -10.42 -8.87
C LYS A 85 34.97 -9.53 -7.73
N SER A 86 35.58 -8.36 -7.57
CA SER A 86 35.28 -7.42 -6.46
C SER A 86 33.99 -6.64 -6.67
N TRP A 87 32.85 -7.36 -6.73
CA TRP A 87 31.52 -6.78 -6.89
C TRP A 87 31.11 -5.92 -5.69
N ASP A 88 30.29 -4.89 -5.94
CA ASP A 88 29.49 -4.25 -4.89
C ASP A 88 28.23 -5.11 -4.64
N TRP A 89 28.36 -6.06 -3.70
CA TRP A 89 27.25 -6.97 -3.34
C TRP A 89 26.03 -6.24 -2.78
N LYS A 90 26.19 -5.03 -2.27
CA LYS A 90 25.05 -4.19 -1.85
C LYS A 90 24.27 -3.68 -3.06
N ALA A 91 24.96 -3.28 -4.13
CA ALA A 91 24.32 -2.92 -5.40
C ALA A 91 23.68 -4.15 -6.05
N ILE A 92 24.39 -5.28 -6.11
CA ILE A 92 23.87 -6.55 -6.63
C ILE A 92 22.61 -7.00 -5.88
N SER A 93 22.57 -6.85 -4.55
CA SER A 93 21.38 -7.20 -3.75
C SER A 93 20.13 -6.42 -4.14
N LYS A 94 20.26 -5.24 -4.72
CA LYS A 94 19.16 -4.40 -5.22
C LYS A 94 18.82 -4.67 -6.68
N ASN A 95 19.70 -5.37 -7.40
CA ASN A 95 19.52 -5.62 -8.81
C ASN A 95 18.60 -6.83 -9.02
N ASN A 96 17.59 -6.69 -9.88
CA ASN A 96 16.61 -7.73 -10.16
C ASN A 96 17.15 -8.89 -11.02
N ILE A 97 18.47 -8.96 -11.27
CA ILE A 97 19.07 -10.06 -12.02
C ILE A 97 19.30 -11.32 -11.17
N ILE A 98 19.44 -11.19 -9.85
CA ILE A 98 19.69 -12.34 -8.96
C ILE A 98 18.36 -12.95 -8.50
N ASP A 99 18.37 -14.27 -8.35
CA ASP A 99 17.26 -15.08 -7.87
C ASP A 99 17.64 -15.88 -6.62
N ASN A 100 16.69 -16.61 -6.05
CA ASN A 100 16.93 -17.47 -4.88
C ASN A 100 18.02 -18.51 -5.16
N ASN A 101 18.05 -19.11 -6.36
CA ASN A 101 19.03 -20.11 -6.74
C ASN A 101 20.46 -19.54 -6.72
N PHE A 102 20.61 -18.30 -7.19
CA PHE A 102 21.90 -17.63 -7.14
C PHE A 102 22.35 -17.36 -5.69
N VAL A 103 21.46 -16.87 -4.87
CA VAL A 103 21.74 -16.59 -3.44
C VAL A 103 22.08 -17.88 -2.70
N ASP A 104 21.33 -18.97 -3.00
CA ASP A 104 21.52 -20.29 -2.42
C ASP A 104 22.86 -20.92 -2.81
N LYS A 105 23.31 -20.67 -4.05
CA LYS A 105 24.59 -21.16 -4.56
C LYS A 105 25.80 -20.41 -4.00
N TYR A 106 25.63 -19.12 -3.69
CA TYR A 106 26.70 -18.25 -3.23
C TYR A 106 26.33 -17.50 -1.92
N PRO A 107 25.99 -18.23 -0.83
CA PRO A 107 25.44 -17.64 0.39
C PRO A 107 26.42 -16.77 1.18
N ASP A 108 27.72 -16.96 0.96
CA ASP A 108 28.81 -16.27 1.69
C ASP A 108 29.18 -14.91 1.13
N LYS A 109 28.59 -14.52 -0.01
CA LYS A 109 28.83 -13.18 -0.57
C LYS A 109 28.25 -12.10 0.36
N SER A 110 28.90 -10.94 0.37
CA SER A 110 28.56 -9.82 1.28
C SER A 110 27.27 -9.10 0.88
N TYR A 111 26.15 -9.86 0.73
CA TYR A 111 24.85 -9.30 0.40
C TYR A 111 24.36 -8.30 1.43
N CYS A 112 23.61 -7.30 0.95
CA CYS A 112 22.72 -6.52 1.80
C CYS A 112 21.38 -7.28 1.97
N TRP A 113 21.28 -8.12 2.99
CA TRP A 113 20.11 -8.98 3.22
C TRP A 113 18.81 -8.18 3.38
N PHE A 114 18.88 -6.99 3.95
CA PHE A 114 17.75 -6.06 4.00
C PHE A 114 17.25 -5.70 2.58
N SER A 115 18.19 -5.42 1.65
CA SER A 115 17.83 -5.12 0.26
C SER A 115 17.36 -6.35 -0.52
N LEU A 116 17.91 -7.54 -0.22
CA LEU A 116 17.45 -8.81 -0.81
C LEU A 116 16.00 -9.10 -0.45
N THR A 117 15.62 -8.86 0.81
CA THR A 117 14.21 -9.04 1.24
C THR A 117 13.25 -8.14 0.46
N GLN A 118 13.71 -6.98 -0.01
CA GLN A 118 12.92 -6.03 -0.80
C GLN A 118 13.02 -6.25 -2.32
N ASN A 119 13.89 -7.16 -2.74
CA ASN A 119 14.17 -7.39 -4.15
C ASN A 119 13.05 -8.24 -4.79
N ARG A 120 12.43 -7.72 -5.85
CA ARG A 120 11.29 -8.37 -6.54
C ARG A 120 11.63 -9.69 -7.22
N SER A 121 12.91 -9.96 -7.51
CA SER A 121 13.35 -11.21 -8.12
C SER A 121 13.65 -12.30 -7.08
N ILE A 122 13.61 -11.94 -5.80
CA ILE A 122 13.74 -12.89 -4.69
C ILE A 122 12.34 -13.28 -4.24
N THR A 123 12.04 -14.56 -4.37
CA THR A 123 10.81 -15.14 -3.83
C THR A 123 10.94 -15.30 -2.33
N ILE A 124 10.14 -14.55 -1.59
CA ILE A 124 10.05 -14.66 -0.13
C ILE A 124 9.14 -15.85 0.21
N SER A 125 9.71 -16.88 0.81
CA SER A 125 8.99 -18.04 1.32
C SER A 125 9.39 -18.30 2.76
N GLU A 126 8.62 -19.14 3.47
CA GLU A 126 8.95 -19.56 4.83
C GLU A 126 10.31 -20.27 4.88
N ASP A 127 10.63 -21.09 3.87
CA ASP A 127 11.91 -21.76 3.75
C ASP A 127 13.06 -20.78 3.58
N PHE A 128 12.89 -19.73 2.75
CA PHE A 128 13.86 -18.67 2.62
C PHE A 128 14.11 -17.98 3.97
N VAL A 129 13.03 -17.61 4.67
CA VAL A 129 13.15 -16.95 5.97
C VAL A 129 13.78 -17.89 6.99
N ARG A 130 13.40 -19.17 7.06
CA ARG A 130 13.98 -20.17 7.97
C ARG A 130 15.48 -20.34 7.73
N LYS A 131 15.88 -20.40 6.45
CA LYS A 131 17.28 -20.57 6.04
C LYS A 131 18.16 -19.38 6.40
N TYR A 132 17.61 -18.17 6.28
CA TYR A 132 18.37 -16.92 6.41
C TYR A 132 17.96 -16.05 7.61
N CYS A 133 17.19 -16.57 8.57
CA CYS A 133 16.68 -15.81 9.73
C CYS A 133 17.78 -15.20 10.62
N TYR A 134 19.01 -15.73 10.54
CA TYR A 134 20.19 -15.19 11.25
C TYR A 134 20.84 -13.98 10.55
N LYS A 135 20.43 -13.68 9.30
CA LYS A 135 20.87 -12.52 8.54
C LYS A 135 20.00 -11.29 8.87
N ASN A 136 20.50 -10.12 8.52
CA ASN A 136 19.76 -8.86 8.72
C ASN A 136 18.67 -8.65 7.63
N LEU A 137 17.59 -9.43 7.71
CA LEU A 137 16.43 -9.33 6.82
C LEU A 137 15.58 -8.09 7.14
N ASP A 138 14.72 -7.67 6.22
CA ASP A 138 13.68 -6.67 6.50
C ASP A 138 12.50 -7.31 7.24
N TRP A 139 12.62 -7.46 8.54
CA TRP A 139 11.60 -8.07 9.40
C TRP A 139 10.29 -7.30 9.40
N LYS A 140 10.33 -5.99 9.11
CA LYS A 140 9.11 -5.20 8.98
C LYS A 140 8.30 -5.64 7.76
N LEU A 141 8.97 -5.78 6.60
CA LEU A 141 8.35 -6.28 5.37
C LEU A 141 7.87 -7.73 5.57
N LEU A 142 8.70 -8.62 6.13
CA LEU A 142 8.35 -10.01 6.37
C LEU A 142 7.12 -10.15 7.28
N SER A 143 6.97 -9.27 8.27
CA SER A 143 5.82 -9.30 9.19
C SER A 143 4.48 -9.00 8.52
N SER A 144 4.49 -8.30 7.39
CA SER A 144 3.31 -7.99 6.60
C SER A 144 3.16 -8.84 5.35
N HIS A 145 4.13 -9.74 5.07
CA HIS A 145 4.15 -10.53 3.83
C HIS A 145 3.09 -11.63 3.87
N GLU A 146 2.31 -11.74 2.78
CA GLU A 146 1.16 -12.66 2.70
C GLU A 146 1.60 -14.14 2.66
N ASP A 147 2.76 -14.44 2.06
CA ASP A 147 3.28 -15.81 1.95
C ASP A 147 3.95 -16.33 3.25
N ILE A 148 3.99 -15.52 4.29
CA ILE A 148 4.48 -15.92 5.61
C ILE A 148 3.29 -16.13 6.52
N SER A 149 3.02 -17.38 6.90
CA SER A 149 1.86 -17.71 7.73
C SER A 149 2.00 -17.22 9.18
N LEU A 150 0.87 -17.05 9.86
CA LEU A 150 0.86 -16.76 11.30
C LEU A 150 1.44 -17.92 12.13
N ASP A 151 1.26 -19.15 11.66
CA ASP A 151 1.82 -20.33 12.32
C ASP A 151 3.35 -20.33 12.23
N PHE A 152 3.90 -19.98 11.08
CA PHE A 152 5.34 -19.80 10.91
C PHE A 152 5.90 -18.69 11.81
N ILE A 153 5.20 -17.56 11.92
CA ILE A 153 5.57 -16.47 12.83
C ILE A 153 5.56 -16.98 14.28
N SER A 154 4.56 -17.81 14.63
CA SER A 154 4.46 -18.45 15.94
C SER A 154 5.62 -19.41 16.23
N ASP A 155 6.00 -20.22 15.22
CA ASP A 155 7.09 -21.21 15.35
C ASP A 155 8.45 -20.55 15.56
N LEU A 156 8.69 -19.43 14.87
CA LEU A 156 9.93 -18.65 15.01
C LEU A 156 9.90 -17.70 16.22
N ARG A 157 8.90 -17.81 17.10
CA ARG A 157 8.71 -17.09 18.35
C ARG A 157 8.72 -15.57 18.22
N LEU A 158 7.52 -15.01 18.19
CA LEU A 158 7.26 -13.57 18.17
C LEU A 158 7.84 -12.83 19.40
N ASP A 159 7.96 -13.50 20.53
CA ASP A 159 8.02 -12.91 21.87
C ASP A 159 9.41 -12.83 22.51
N VAL A 160 10.49 -13.12 21.78
CA VAL A 160 11.82 -13.11 22.41
C VAL A 160 12.53 -11.79 22.21
N ALA A 161 12.19 -10.82 23.03
CA ALA A 161 12.99 -9.63 23.23
C ALA A 161 14.37 -10.00 23.81
N GLY A 162 15.47 -9.66 23.13
CA GLY A 162 16.81 -9.67 23.74
C GLY A 162 17.91 -10.49 23.06
N SER A 163 17.64 -11.26 22.01
CA SER A 163 18.72 -11.94 21.29
C SER A 163 19.06 -11.23 19.97
N SER A 164 20.32 -10.85 19.77
CA SER A 164 20.82 -10.17 18.57
C SER A 164 20.73 -11.01 17.30
N THR A 165 20.46 -12.30 17.40
CA THR A 165 20.47 -13.28 16.29
C THR A 165 19.10 -13.88 15.98
N ARG A 166 18.02 -13.39 16.60
CA ARG A 166 16.67 -13.96 16.44
C ARG A 166 15.76 -13.10 15.57
N PRO A 167 14.73 -13.71 14.94
CA PRO A 167 13.70 -12.99 14.19
C PRO A 167 13.14 -11.81 14.96
N LYS A 168 13.11 -10.64 14.31
CA LYS A 168 12.60 -9.40 14.90
C LYS A 168 11.23 -9.05 14.32
N TRP A 169 10.25 -9.94 14.53
CA TRP A 169 8.89 -9.71 14.05
C TRP A 169 8.32 -8.38 14.56
N HIS A 170 7.67 -7.64 13.69
CA HIS A 170 7.01 -6.38 14.00
C HIS A 170 5.54 -6.61 14.30
N SER A 171 5.17 -6.74 15.56
CA SER A 171 3.77 -6.91 16.00
C SER A 171 2.83 -5.81 15.47
N TRP A 172 3.36 -4.60 15.29
CA TRP A 172 2.63 -3.50 14.66
C TRP A 172 2.22 -3.78 13.21
N GLU A 173 3.10 -4.39 12.39
CA GLU A 173 2.77 -4.76 11.00
C GLU A 173 1.87 -6.00 10.96
N ILE A 174 2.13 -6.98 11.83
CA ILE A 174 1.26 -8.16 11.99
C ILE A 174 -0.18 -7.73 12.29
N SER A 175 -0.37 -6.69 13.11
CA SER A 175 -1.70 -6.18 13.47
C SER A 175 -2.55 -5.72 12.28
N LYS A 176 -1.92 -5.42 11.15
CA LYS A 176 -2.60 -4.94 9.93
C LYS A 176 -3.01 -6.08 8.99
N ARG A 177 -2.57 -7.30 9.27
CA ARG A 177 -2.81 -8.45 8.39
C ARG A 177 -4.28 -8.85 8.39
N LYS A 178 -4.77 -9.20 7.22
CA LYS A 178 -6.16 -9.64 7.04
C LYS A 178 -6.40 -11.06 7.55
N ASP A 179 -5.38 -11.90 7.54
CA ASP A 179 -5.42 -13.29 8.02
C ASP A 179 -5.27 -13.41 9.55
N LEU A 180 -5.14 -12.28 10.26
CA LEU A 180 -5.01 -12.26 11.72
C LEU A 180 -6.21 -12.93 12.38
N THR A 181 -5.93 -13.82 13.37
CA THR A 181 -6.95 -14.59 14.08
C THR A 181 -7.06 -14.19 15.56
N MET A 182 -8.24 -14.41 16.16
CA MET A 182 -8.42 -14.21 17.59
C MET A 182 -7.49 -15.10 18.44
N ALA A 183 -7.25 -16.34 17.98
CA ALA A 183 -6.32 -17.27 18.64
C ALA A 183 -4.90 -16.71 18.71
N PHE A 184 -4.41 -16.18 17.59
CA PHE A 184 -3.09 -15.56 17.52
C PHE A 184 -2.98 -14.33 18.45
N ILE A 185 -3.98 -13.43 18.39
CA ILE A 185 -4.00 -12.23 19.25
C ILE A 185 -4.03 -12.61 20.74
N THR A 186 -4.83 -13.61 21.10
CA THR A 186 -4.94 -14.07 22.50
C THR A 186 -3.64 -14.70 22.98
N LYS A 187 -2.98 -15.51 22.11
CA LYS A 187 -1.69 -16.15 22.42
C LYS A 187 -0.60 -15.11 22.68
N TYR A 188 -0.59 -14.02 21.91
CA TYR A 188 0.45 -12.99 21.96
C TYR A 188 -0.05 -11.65 22.50
N LYS A 189 -1.05 -11.67 23.37
CA LYS A 189 -1.73 -10.50 23.95
C LYS A 189 -0.79 -9.47 24.59
N ASP A 190 0.38 -9.90 25.04
CA ASP A 190 1.38 -9.06 25.71
C ASP A 190 2.34 -8.39 24.72
N CYS A 191 2.28 -8.75 23.44
CA CYS A 191 3.05 -8.08 22.40
C CYS A 191 2.53 -6.66 22.15
N ASN A 192 3.43 -5.80 21.65
CA ASN A 192 3.10 -4.41 21.32
C ASN A 192 2.33 -4.32 19.99
N PHE A 193 1.09 -4.82 19.98
CA PHE A 193 0.21 -4.72 18.83
C PHE A 193 -0.29 -3.30 18.58
N ASN A 194 -0.58 -3.00 17.33
CA ASN A 194 -1.39 -1.85 16.96
C ASN A 194 -2.88 -2.17 17.16
N TRP A 195 -3.39 -1.94 18.36
CA TRP A 195 -4.78 -2.22 18.69
C TRP A 195 -5.78 -1.46 17.80
N ASN A 196 -5.42 -0.27 17.33
CA ASN A 196 -6.25 0.49 16.40
C ASN A 196 -6.38 -0.21 15.03
N ALA A 197 -5.33 -0.88 14.56
CA ALA A 197 -5.39 -1.69 13.35
C ALA A 197 -6.19 -2.98 13.56
N ILE A 198 -5.99 -3.65 14.69
CA ILE A 198 -6.73 -4.85 15.09
C ILE A 198 -8.24 -4.56 15.16
N VAL A 199 -8.63 -3.47 15.80
CA VAL A 199 -10.04 -3.07 15.94
C VAL A 199 -10.72 -2.83 14.59
N LYS A 200 -9.99 -2.30 13.61
CA LYS A 200 -10.51 -2.08 12.24
C LYS A 200 -10.60 -3.34 11.38
N ASN A 201 -10.00 -4.44 11.83
CA ASN A 201 -9.95 -5.67 11.04
C ASN A 201 -11.30 -6.38 11.09
N GLU A 202 -12.08 -6.30 10.00
CA GLU A 202 -13.41 -6.89 9.88
C GLU A 202 -13.41 -8.43 9.81
N ASN A 203 -12.24 -9.06 9.59
CA ASN A 203 -12.10 -10.52 9.65
C ASN A 203 -12.11 -11.06 11.09
N LEU A 204 -11.93 -10.19 12.08
CA LEU A 204 -12.02 -10.57 13.48
C LEU A 204 -13.46 -10.44 13.98
N PRO A 205 -14.03 -11.48 14.63
CA PRO A 205 -15.37 -11.42 15.19
C PRO A 205 -15.51 -10.29 16.20
N LEU A 206 -16.46 -9.38 15.96
CA LEU A 206 -16.61 -8.11 16.67
C LEU A 206 -16.81 -8.31 18.19
N GLU A 207 -17.74 -9.18 18.60
CA GLU A 207 -18.02 -9.43 20.01
C GLU A 207 -16.83 -10.07 20.72
N SER A 208 -16.18 -11.04 20.09
CA SER A 208 -15.00 -11.69 20.67
C SER A 208 -13.87 -10.69 20.88
N LEU A 209 -13.71 -9.75 19.95
CA LEU A 209 -12.70 -8.70 20.05
C LEU A 209 -13.02 -7.72 21.19
N ILE A 210 -14.28 -7.28 21.32
CA ILE A 210 -14.71 -6.40 22.41
C ILE A 210 -14.44 -7.08 23.75
N ASN A 211 -14.89 -8.31 23.92
CA ASN A 211 -14.71 -9.09 25.15
C ASN A 211 -13.22 -9.27 25.50
N LEU A 212 -12.39 -9.61 24.51
CA LEU A 212 -10.95 -9.74 24.74
C LEU A 212 -10.34 -8.44 25.25
N LEU A 213 -10.66 -7.32 24.61
CA LEU A 213 -10.07 -6.02 24.96
C LEU A 213 -10.59 -5.46 26.27
N GLU A 214 -11.84 -5.72 26.65
CA GLU A 214 -12.38 -5.42 27.97
C GLU A 214 -11.61 -6.21 29.04
N ASN A 215 -11.44 -7.52 28.83
CA ASN A 215 -10.71 -8.38 29.79
C ASN A 215 -9.23 -8.01 29.93
N LEU A 216 -8.61 -7.50 28.88
CA LEU A 216 -7.21 -7.06 28.91
C LEU A 216 -7.02 -5.63 29.45
N GLY A 217 -8.10 -4.90 29.72
CA GLY A 217 -8.02 -3.48 30.07
C GLY A 217 -7.39 -2.62 28.96
N LYS A 218 -7.41 -3.10 27.72
CA LYS A 218 -6.78 -2.46 26.54
C LYS A 218 -7.74 -1.53 25.79
N ILE A 219 -8.93 -1.28 26.32
CA ILE A 219 -9.87 -0.30 25.76
C ILE A 219 -9.33 1.10 25.99
N GLN A 220 -8.54 1.56 25.05
CA GLN A 220 -7.99 2.91 25.04
C GLN A 220 -9.01 3.94 24.55
N TRP A 221 -8.68 5.20 24.73
CA TRP A 221 -9.54 6.34 24.45
C TRP A 221 -10.14 6.39 23.03
N GLY A 222 -9.42 5.88 22.00
CA GLY A 222 -9.87 5.82 20.61
C GLY A 222 -10.59 4.54 20.18
N PHE A 223 -10.74 3.54 21.07
CA PHE A 223 -11.25 2.22 20.70
C PHE A 223 -12.63 2.29 20.01
N TRP A 224 -13.61 2.88 20.65
CA TRP A 224 -14.97 3.01 20.13
C TRP A 224 -15.05 3.88 18.87
N TYR A 225 -14.17 4.87 18.78
CA TYR A 225 -14.00 5.68 17.55
C TYR A 225 -13.55 4.80 16.39
N TYR A 226 -12.50 3.99 16.56
CA TYR A 226 -12.00 3.11 15.50
C TYR A 226 -12.95 1.95 15.19
N LEU A 227 -13.67 1.46 16.21
CA LEU A 227 -14.70 0.44 16.04
C LEU A 227 -15.83 0.96 15.13
N SER A 228 -16.22 2.23 15.29
CA SER A 228 -17.25 2.87 14.47
C SER A 228 -16.93 2.90 12.96
N LEU A 229 -15.66 2.68 12.58
CA LEU A 229 -15.24 2.64 11.17
C LEU A 229 -15.56 1.30 10.49
N ARG A 230 -15.91 0.26 11.26
CA ARG A 230 -16.19 -1.08 10.73
C ARG A 230 -17.55 -1.11 10.03
N ASN A 231 -17.64 -1.84 8.92
CA ASN A 231 -18.88 -1.99 8.17
C ASN A 231 -19.80 -3.08 8.75
N ASP A 232 -19.31 -3.89 9.68
CA ASP A 232 -20.06 -4.99 10.31
C ASP A 232 -20.68 -4.60 11.67
N ILE A 233 -20.65 -3.31 12.05
CA ILE A 233 -21.37 -2.81 13.22
C ILE A 233 -22.88 -3.02 13.00
N SER A 234 -23.50 -3.80 13.89
CA SER A 234 -24.95 -4.01 13.92
C SER A 234 -25.65 -3.07 14.90
N GLU A 235 -26.97 -2.97 14.75
CA GLU A 235 -27.82 -2.25 15.71
C GLU A 235 -27.69 -2.83 17.12
N ASP A 236 -27.67 -4.17 17.26
CA ASP A 236 -27.55 -4.86 18.55
C ASP A 236 -26.28 -4.47 19.31
N ILE A 237 -25.18 -4.28 18.60
CA ILE A 237 -23.90 -3.85 19.23
C ILE A 237 -24.02 -2.43 19.77
N ILE A 238 -24.67 -1.53 19.04
CA ILE A 238 -24.85 -0.15 19.47
C ILE A 238 -25.80 -0.11 20.66
N GLU A 239 -26.89 -0.88 20.63
CA GLU A 239 -27.87 -0.99 21.71
C GLU A 239 -27.27 -1.64 22.97
N LYS A 240 -26.35 -2.60 22.81
CA LYS A 240 -25.60 -3.22 23.93
C LYS A 240 -24.64 -2.26 24.60
N TYR A 241 -24.10 -1.30 23.86
CA TYR A 241 -23.07 -0.37 24.35
C TYR A 241 -23.43 1.12 24.10
N PRO A 242 -24.64 1.61 24.47
CA PRO A 242 -25.16 2.93 24.06
C PRO A 242 -24.37 4.12 24.62
N LEU A 243 -23.74 3.95 25.80
CA LEU A 243 -23.02 5.01 26.50
C LEU A 243 -21.54 5.10 26.10
N LYS A 244 -21.10 4.26 25.15
CA LYS A 244 -19.72 4.30 24.72
C LYS A 244 -19.48 5.44 23.74
N ARG A 245 -18.21 5.83 23.57
CA ARG A 245 -17.81 6.98 22.75
C ARG A 245 -17.77 6.62 21.27
N TRP A 246 -18.92 6.26 20.71
CA TRP A 246 -19.08 6.03 19.29
C TRP A 246 -18.74 7.28 18.46
N ASN A 247 -18.19 7.11 17.28
CA ASN A 247 -18.16 8.16 16.28
C ASN A 247 -19.48 8.15 15.50
N TRP A 248 -20.41 8.97 15.92
CA TRP A 248 -21.75 9.03 15.36
C TRP A 248 -21.79 9.45 13.89
N TRP A 249 -20.76 10.17 13.42
CA TRP A 249 -20.62 10.47 12.01
C TRP A 249 -20.45 9.19 11.16
N TRP A 250 -19.60 8.23 11.61
CA TRP A 250 -19.45 6.93 10.94
C TRP A 250 -20.64 6.03 11.16
N ILE A 251 -21.20 5.96 12.36
CA ILE A 251 -22.38 5.16 12.68
C ILE A 251 -23.57 5.60 11.81
N SER A 252 -23.83 6.90 11.70
CA SER A 252 -24.94 7.43 10.88
C SER A 252 -24.84 7.05 9.39
N LYS A 253 -23.63 6.85 8.88
CA LYS A 253 -23.38 6.41 7.50
C LYS A 253 -23.36 4.90 7.31
N ASN A 254 -23.31 4.14 8.40
CA ASN A 254 -23.11 2.69 8.32
C ASN A 254 -24.30 2.03 7.63
N LYS A 255 -24.02 1.17 6.64
CA LYS A 255 -25.02 0.47 5.84
C LYS A 255 -25.94 -0.46 6.64
N ASN A 256 -25.55 -0.85 7.86
CA ASN A 256 -26.36 -1.70 8.74
C ASN A 256 -27.32 -0.89 9.62
N ILE A 257 -27.27 0.44 9.57
CA ILE A 257 -28.17 1.33 10.29
C ILE A 257 -29.36 1.67 9.39
N ASN A 258 -30.56 1.47 9.89
CA ASN A 258 -31.82 1.82 9.23
C ASN A 258 -32.60 2.88 10.03
N ILE A 259 -33.76 3.27 9.51
CA ILE A 259 -34.57 4.29 10.17
C ILE A 259 -35.21 3.78 11.47
N ASP A 260 -35.41 2.47 11.63
CA ASP A 260 -36.10 1.93 12.80
C ASP A 260 -35.30 2.07 14.08
N ILE A 261 -33.96 1.89 14.03
CA ILE A 261 -33.12 2.17 15.20
C ILE A 261 -33.11 3.68 15.53
N VAL A 262 -33.14 4.54 14.50
CA VAL A 262 -33.19 6.00 14.71
C VAL A 262 -34.51 6.37 15.42
N LYS A 263 -35.63 5.73 15.03
CA LYS A 263 -36.93 5.92 15.66
C LYS A 263 -36.98 5.38 17.09
N ARG A 264 -36.37 4.24 17.36
CA ARG A 264 -36.27 3.68 18.71
C ARG A 264 -35.43 4.54 19.65
N HIS A 265 -34.39 5.17 19.11
CA HIS A 265 -33.38 5.93 19.87
C HIS A 265 -33.14 7.34 19.31
N PRO A 266 -34.17 8.21 19.20
CA PRO A 266 -34.05 9.52 18.58
C PRO A 266 -33.14 10.47 19.34
N ASN A 267 -32.88 10.21 20.62
CA ASN A 267 -32.05 11.01 21.50
C ASN A 267 -30.55 10.65 21.45
N TRP A 268 -30.19 9.64 20.64
CA TRP A 268 -28.78 9.34 20.44
C TRP A 268 -28.12 10.44 19.60
N ASN A 269 -26.78 10.51 19.63
CA ASN A 269 -26.03 11.58 18.97
C ASN A 269 -25.95 11.38 17.44
N TRP A 270 -27.07 11.04 16.78
CA TRP A 270 -27.13 10.86 15.32
C TRP A 270 -26.58 12.08 14.60
N ASP A 271 -25.76 11.85 13.58
CA ASP A 271 -25.32 12.93 12.70
C ASP A 271 -26.34 13.17 11.59
N TRP A 272 -27.24 14.09 11.82
CA TRP A 272 -28.34 14.44 10.92
C TRP A 272 -27.88 15.02 9.59
N ALA A 273 -26.60 15.44 9.48
CA ALA A 273 -26.01 15.83 8.21
C ALA A 273 -25.58 14.63 7.36
N TYR A 274 -25.35 13.49 8.00
CA TYR A 274 -24.82 12.29 7.33
C TYR A 274 -25.78 11.11 7.33
N LEU A 275 -26.79 11.07 8.17
CA LEU A 275 -27.90 10.09 8.06
C LEU A 275 -28.50 10.05 6.65
N PRO A 276 -28.77 11.20 5.98
CA PRO A 276 -29.27 11.18 4.60
C PRO A 276 -28.31 10.60 3.57
N VAL A 277 -27.01 10.46 3.92
CA VAL A 277 -26.00 9.82 3.08
C VAL A 277 -26.02 8.30 3.22
N ASN A 278 -26.68 7.79 4.27
CA ASN A 278 -26.82 6.35 4.51
C ASN A 278 -27.65 5.71 3.38
N PRO A 279 -27.18 4.57 2.80
CA PRO A 279 -27.89 3.91 1.71
C PRO A 279 -29.30 3.43 2.06
N ASN A 280 -29.59 3.20 3.36
CA ASN A 280 -30.91 2.75 3.82
C ASN A 280 -31.89 3.90 4.09
N ILE A 281 -31.43 5.15 4.07
CA ILE A 281 -32.26 6.33 4.24
C ILE A 281 -32.68 6.86 2.88
N THR A 282 -33.91 6.63 2.49
CA THR A 282 -34.47 7.08 1.22
C THR A 282 -35.15 8.44 1.35
N LEU A 283 -35.41 9.12 0.23
CA LEU A 283 -36.18 10.35 0.23
C LEU A 283 -37.59 10.15 0.80
N GLN A 284 -38.22 9.00 0.54
CA GLN A 284 -39.52 8.68 1.10
C GLN A 284 -39.47 8.59 2.62
N ILE A 285 -38.43 7.93 3.17
CA ILE A 285 -38.22 7.88 4.63
C ILE A 285 -38.08 9.28 5.23
N ILE A 286 -37.40 10.19 4.57
CA ILE A 286 -37.19 11.56 5.04
C ILE A 286 -38.55 12.30 5.02
N LYS A 287 -39.34 12.14 3.95
CA LYS A 287 -40.69 12.73 3.84
C LYS A 287 -41.68 12.18 4.87
N ASP A 288 -41.58 10.89 5.16
CA ASP A 288 -42.47 10.19 6.11
C ASP A 288 -42.11 10.46 7.58
N ASN A 289 -40.98 11.12 7.84
CA ASN A 289 -40.49 11.43 9.18
C ASN A 289 -40.01 12.89 9.27
N PRO A 290 -40.91 13.87 9.05
CA PRO A 290 -40.57 15.30 9.04
C PRO A 290 -40.19 15.85 10.42
N GLU A 291 -40.50 15.15 11.47
CA GLU A 291 -40.19 15.49 12.86
C GLU A 291 -38.72 15.43 13.19
N PHE A 292 -37.92 14.71 12.39
CA PHE A 292 -36.47 14.62 12.60
C PHE A 292 -35.72 15.83 12.01
N PRO A 293 -34.66 16.29 12.66
CA PRO A 293 -33.93 17.50 12.25
C PRO A 293 -32.98 17.22 11.05
N TRP A 294 -33.53 16.75 9.92
CA TRP A 294 -32.74 16.44 8.71
C TRP A 294 -31.95 17.65 8.22
N ASN A 295 -30.65 17.43 7.93
CA ASN A 295 -29.85 18.46 7.30
C ASN A 295 -30.03 18.45 5.78
N LEU A 296 -30.93 19.27 5.28
CA LEU A 296 -31.32 19.33 3.87
C LEU A 296 -30.18 19.71 2.91
N LYS A 297 -29.12 20.37 3.39
CA LYS A 297 -27.96 20.73 2.54
C LYS A 297 -27.21 19.50 2.04
N ASN A 298 -27.07 18.46 2.85
CA ASN A 298 -26.38 17.24 2.48
C ASN A 298 -27.31 16.25 1.74
N ILE A 299 -28.62 16.32 1.99
CA ILE A 299 -29.64 15.58 1.25
C ILE A 299 -29.54 15.85 -0.25
N THR A 300 -29.37 17.13 -0.65
CA THR A 300 -29.38 17.51 -2.08
C THR A 300 -28.23 16.91 -2.90
N SER A 301 -27.08 16.68 -2.34
CA SER A 301 -25.94 16.14 -3.10
C SER A 301 -26.05 14.61 -3.35
N ASN A 302 -26.52 13.84 -2.39
CA ASN A 302 -26.57 12.38 -2.49
C ASN A 302 -27.88 11.85 -3.05
N LEU A 303 -29.01 12.40 -2.61
CA LEU A 303 -30.31 11.99 -3.14
C LEU A 303 -30.50 12.46 -4.57
N THR A 304 -29.95 13.61 -4.94
CA THR A 304 -29.94 14.05 -6.35
C THR A 304 -29.17 13.07 -7.22
N ASN A 305 -28.01 12.59 -6.78
CA ASN A 305 -27.23 11.57 -7.52
C ASN A 305 -27.98 10.23 -7.58
N LYS A 306 -28.63 9.79 -6.51
CA LYS A 306 -29.45 8.56 -6.47
C LYS A 306 -30.68 8.70 -7.36
N MET A 307 -31.39 9.82 -7.29
CA MET A 307 -32.53 10.10 -8.17
C MET A 307 -32.12 10.20 -9.65
N ILE A 308 -30.98 10.79 -9.96
CA ILE A 308 -30.43 10.84 -11.32
C ILE A 308 -30.11 9.43 -11.81
N ASN A 309 -29.47 8.59 -10.98
CA ASN A 309 -29.17 7.22 -11.33
C ASN A 309 -30.42 6.38 -11.52
N GLU A 310 -31.40 6.43 -10.60
CA GLU A 310 -32.67 5.75 -10.71
C GLU A 310 -33.49 6.23 -11.92
N TRP A 311 -33.48 7.53 -12.18
CA TRP A 311 -34.15 8.12 -13.33
C TRP A 311 -33.45 7.76 -14.64
N THR A 312 -32.09 7.78 -14.68
CA THR A 312 -31.31 7.37 -15.86
C THR A 312 -31.44 5.89 -16.14
N ASP A 313 -31.48 5.03 -15.14
CA ASP A 313 -31.70 3.59 -15.31
C ASP A 313 -33.13 3.30 -15.84
N LYS A 314 -34.13 4.00 -15.30
CA LYS A 314 -35.53 3.88 -15.73
C LYS A 314 -35.76 4.44 -17.14
N ASN A 315 -34.98 5.44 -17.56
CA ASN A 315 -35.16 6.12 -18.85
C ASN A 315 -33.96 5.88 -19.81
N ARG A 316 -33.12 4.90 -19.54
CA ARG A 316 -31.90 4.58 -20.30
C ARG A 316 -32.11 4.51 -21.82
N ASN A 317 -33.28 4.04 -22.25
CA ASN A 317 -33.64 3.91 -23.68
C ASN A 317 -34.22 5.19 -24.29
N LYS A 318 -34.52 6.23 -23.52
CA LYS A 318 -35.16 7.47 -24.01
C LYS A 318 -34.19 8.64 -24.21
N TYR A 319 -33.01 8.65 -23.58
CA TYR A 319 -32.14 9.84 -23.56
C TYR A 319 -30.65 9.50 -23.71
N ILE A 320 -30.11 9.85 -24.84
CA ILE A 320 -28.73 9.55 -25.31
C ILE A 320 -27.63 10.32 -24.57
N SER A 321 -27.88 11.09 -23.54
CA SER A 321 -26.81 11.88 -22.94
C SER A 321 -26.77 11.97 -21.42
N ALA A 322 -26.66 10.84 -20.72
CA ALA A 322 -26.35 10.82 -19.28
C ALA A 322 -25.10 11.70 -18.95
N ARG A 323 -24.11 11.79 -19.87
CA ARG A 323 -22.96 12.69 -19.75
C ARG A 323 -23.32 14.17 -19.76
N ARG A 324 -24.34 14.60 -20.53
CA ARG A 324 -24.78 16.00 -20.58
C ARG A 324 -25.50 16.40 -19.29
N ILE A 325 -26.32 15.50 -18.75
CA ILE A 325 -27.07 15.72 -17.50
C ILE A 325 -26.10 15.78 -16.32
N HIS A 326 -25.11 14.88 -16.25
CA HIS A 326 -24.10 14.90 -15.20
C HIS A 326 -23.21 16.16 -15.25
N ARG A 327 -22.87 16.63 -16.46
CA ARG A 327 -22.16 17.90 -16.66
C ARG A 327 -23.02 19.08 -16.24
N PHE A 328 -24.29 19.09 -16.66
CA PHE A 328 -25.24 20.14 -16.27
C PHE A 328 -25.40 20.24 -14.74
N TRP A 329 -25.62 19.12 -14.04
CA TRP A 329 -25.75 19.13 -12.59
C TRP A 329 -24.47 19.46 -11.85
N ARG A 330 -23.31 19.09 -12.37
CA ARG A 330 -22.04 19.54 -11.86
C ARG A 330 -21.91 21.06 -11.96
N ASP A 331 -22.26 21.60 -13.11
CA ASP A 331 -22.21 23.04 -13.33
C ASP A 331 -23.23 23.79 -12.46
N VAL A 332 -24.42 23.22 -12.23
CA VAL A 332 -25.43 23.75 -11.28
C VAL A 332 -24.90 23.76 -9.84
N ASN A 333 -24.17 22.74 -9.41
CA ASN A 333 -23.65 22.65 -8.05
C ASN A 333 -22.46 23.62 -7.80
N TYR A 334 -21.64 23.85 -8.83
CA TYR A 334 -20.42 24.65 -8.70
C TYR A 334 -20.53 26.08 -9.27
N ASN A 335 -21.58 26.43 -10.02
CA ASN A 335 -21.74 27.75 -10.59
C ASN A 335 -22.78 28.58 -9.79
N PRO A 336 -22.36 29.74 -9.21
CA PRO A 336 -23.26 30.61 -8.43
C PRO A 336 -24.53 31.07 -9.18
N CYS A 337 -24.46 31.16 -10.52
CA CYS A 337 -25.59 31.56 -11.34
C CYS A 337 -26.77 30.57 -11.28
N TYR A 338 -26.52 29.30 -10.99
CA TYR A 338 -27.57 28.26 -10.89
C TYR A 338 -28.14 28.06 -9.49
N LYS A 339 -27.60 28.77 -8.48
CA LYS A 339 -28.08 28.71 -7.09
C LYS A 339 -29.58 29.02 -6.98
N ARG A 340 -30.06 29.91 -7.84
CA ARG A 340 -31.48 30.33 -7.93
C ARG A 340 -32.36 29.24 -8.56
N ALA A 341 -31.87 28.57 -9.62
CA ALA A 341 -32.60 27.47 -10.26
C ALA A 341 -32.72 26.25 -9.34
N ARG A 342 -31.68 25.95 -8.56
CA ARG A 342 -31.66 24.90 -7.55
C ARG A 342 -32.70 25.14 -6.44
N ASN A 343 -32.80 26.38 -5.97
CA ASN A 343 -33.79 26.76 -4.94
C ASN A 343 -35.23 26.69 -5.47
N ASN A 344 -35.44 26.98 -6.76
CA ASN A 344 -36.74 26.85 -7.39
C ASN A 344 -37.12 25.37 -7.59
N LEU A 345 -36.15 24.49 -7.91
CA LEU A 345 -36.37 23.06 -8.05
C LEU A 345 -36.80 22.41 -6.71
N LEU A 346 -36.12 22.85 -5.63
CA LEU A 346 -36.47 22.40 -4.27
C LEU A 346 -37.86 22.87 -3.85
N LYS A 347 -38.24 24.13 -4.18
CA LYS A 347 -39.59 24.66 -3.93
C LYS A 347 -40.65 23.89 -4.72
N ASN A 348 -40.38 23.53 -5.97
CA ASN A 348 -41.34 22.76 -6.78
C ASN A 348 -41.49 21.31 -6.31
N LEU A 349 -40.45 20.75 -5.66
CA LEU A 349 -40.58 19.43 -5.00
C LEU A 349 -41.38 19.50 -3.71
N GLU A 350 -41.40 20.65 -3.03
CA GLU A 350 -42.22 20.90 -1.84
C GLU A 350 -43.71 21.17 -2.19
N VAL A 351 -43.96 21.75 -3.38
CA VAL A 351 -45.38 22.13 -3.80
C VAL A 351 -46.09 20.98 -4.50
N SER A 352 -45.45 19.91 -4.93
CA SER A 352 -46.10 18.76 -5.57
C SER A 352 -46.68 17.72 -4.58
N THR A 353 -46.86 18.11 -3.32
CA THR A 353 -47.40 17.27 -2.23
C THR A 353 -48.75 17.73 -1.69
N ASP A 354 -49.51 18.57 -2.41
CA ASP A 354 -50.96 18.87 -2.16
C ASP A 354 -51.84 18.10 -3.12
#